data_4588ab7224f7adeb0250de0d98ee32a6
#
_entry.id   4588ab7224f7adeb0250de0d98ee32a6
#
_cell.length_a   1.000
_cell.length_b   1.000
_cell.length_c   1.000
_cell.angle_alpha   90.00
_cell.angle_beta   90.00
_cell.angle_gamma   90.00
#
_symmetry.space_group_name_H-M   'P 1'
#
loop_
_entity.id
_entity.type
_entity.pdbx_description
1 polymer ?
#
loop_
_entity_poly.entity_id
_entity_poly.type
_entity_poly.pdbx_seq_one_letter_code
_entity_poly.pdbx_strand_id
1 'polypeptide(L)'
;MDKIDARKLGAEGRDTLRKMVIRLRTQSGLKAAELATIAGVHVRTVEGWLRKARAAGAGSLVEKTRGRQPGMCRKMTMAQEVWIRQRIVGALPAQMSLPFALWTRRAIQALIKAQFGVELSDRLVGKYLARWGYTAQRPVKRALEQCPERVQRWLRETYPAIAARAKAEGAAIYWADETAVKEDAHWIRGFAPAGRTPVLEMPARWGKLSMISAITNRGEISFQIVEGTINAERFIEFLAHLLEDATAKVFLIVDNLRVHHAKIVRDWAEPLKDKIELFYLPPYAPESNPDEYLNHDFKTSLRLEPASDN
;
A
#
# COMPACT_ATOMS: atom_id res chain seq x y z
N MET A 1 -13.30 46.53 -31.01
CA MET A 1 -12.32 45.64 -30.37
C MET A 1 -12.85 45.22 -29.02
N ASP A 2 -13.11 43.95 -28.84
CA ASP A 2 -13.58 43.43 -27.56
C ASP A 2 -12.53 43.64 -26.46
N LYS A 3 -12.95 44.22 -25.34
CA LYS A 3 -12.06 44.51 -24.22
C LYS A 3 -11.64 43.16 -23.58
N ILE A 4 -10.36 42.85 -23.67
CA ILE A 4 -9.79 41.67 -23.00
C ILE A 4 -9.81 41.94 -21.50
N ASP A 5 -10.58 41.16 -20.74
CA ASP A 5 -10.52 41.23 -19.27
C ASP A 5 -9.19 40.61 -18.78
N ALA A 6 -8.23 41.48 -18.45
CA ALA A 6 -6.90 41.07 -17.96
C ALA A 6 -6.95 40.18 -16.71
N ARG A 7 -8.07 40.11 -15.95
CA ARG A 7 -8.24 39.23 -14.79
C ARG A 7 -8.43 37.78 -15.20
N LYS A 8 -8.90 37.53 -16.43
CA LYS A 8 -9.07 36.19 -16.99
C LYS A 8 -7.79 35.59 -17.58
N LEU A 9 -6.76 36.41 -17.76
CA LEU A 9 -5.45 35.97 -18.25
C LEU A 9 -4.69 35.19 -17.16
N GLY A 10 -3.96 34.15 -17.55
CA GLY A 10 -2.98 33.48 -16.69
C GLY A 10 -1.84 34.41 -16.27
N ALA A 11 -0.98 34.01 -15.36
CA ALA A 11 0.14 34.80 -14.86
C ALA A 11 1.07 35.25 -16.00
N GLU A 12 1.40 34.35 -16.93
CA GLU A 12 2.24 34.62 -18.09
C GLU A 12 1.59 35.63 -19.04
N GLY A 13 0.30 35.52 -19.34
CA GLY A 13 -0.44 36.44 -20.16
C GLY A 13 -0.49 37.87 -19.54
N ARG A 14 -0.66 37.97 -18.22
CA ARG A 14 -0.60 39.26 -17.51
C ARG A 14 0.80 39.87 -17.53
N ASP A 15 1.85 39.04 -17.42
CA ASP A 15 3.23 39.54 -17.51
C ASP A 15 3.58 40.05 -18.92
N THR A 16 3.13 39.33 -19.94
CA THR A 16 3.27 39.72 -21.33
C THR A 16 2.55 41.05 -21.60
N LEU A 17 1.33 41.20 -21.09
CA LEU A 17 0.56 42.46 -21.23
C LEU A 17 1.28 43.63 -20.55
N ARG A 18 1.84 43.45 -19.35
CA ARG A 18 2.62 44.48 -18.64
C ARG A 18 3.87 44.91 -19.44
N LYS A 19 4.61 43.92 -19.95
CA LYS A 19 5.81 44.19 -20.78
C LYS A 19 5.44 44.94 -22.06
N MET A 20 4.34 44.56 -22.70
CA MET A 20 3.84 45.25 -23.89
C MET A 20 3.50 46.72 -23.59
N VAL A 21 2.78 46.99 -22.51
CA VAL A 21 2.43 48.38 -22.10
C VAL A 21 3.67 49.21 -21.85
N ILE A 22 4.68 48.66 -21.15
CA ILE A 22 5.95 49.38 -20.90
C ILE A 22 6.68 49.67 -22.22
N ARG A 23 6.77 48.69 -23.10
CA ARG A 23 7.42 48.84 -24.42
C ARG A 23 6.76 49.90 -25.26
N LEU A 24 5.42 49.88 -25.36
CA LEU A 24 4.66 50.91 -26.09
C LEU A 24 4.87 52.33 -25.51
N ARG A 25 4.90 52.45 -24.17
CA ARG A 25 5.21 53.72 -23.50
C ARG A 25 6.60 54.26 -23.91
N THR A 26 7.60 53.40 -23.94
CA THR A 26 8.99 53.77 -24.22
C THR A 26 9.21 54.12 -25.70
N GLN A 27 8.57 53.32 -26.60
CA GLN A 27 8.77 53.47 -28.05
C GLN A 27 7.91 54.56 -28.68
N SER A 28 6.65 54.69 -28.26
CA SER A 28 5.65 55.53 -28.93
C SER A 28 5.21 56.73 -28.08
N GLY A 29 5.69 56.87 -26.85
CA GLY A 29 5.35 57.98 -25.97
C GLY A 29 3.88 58.12 -25.58
N LEU A 30 3.05 57.09 -25.88
CA LEU A 30 1.60 57.09 -25.65
C LEU A 30 1.23 57.40 -24.19
N LYS A 31 0.14 58.18 -24.00
CA LYS A 31 -0.37 58.52 -22.66
C LYS A 31 -0.95 57.29 -21.95
N ALA A 32 -1.02 57.34 -20.62
CA ALA A 32 -1.53 56.23 -19.83
C ALA A 32 -2.99 55.83 -20.17
N ALA A 33 -3.81 56.80 -20.58
CA ALA A 33 -5.20 56.53 -21.00
C ALA A 33 -5.27 55.73 -22.31
N GLU A 34 -4.41 56.06 -23.29
CA GLU A 34 -4.34 55.36 -24.58
C GLU A 34 -3.84 53.93 -24.38
N LEU A 35 -2.79 53.76 -23.57
CA LEU A 35 -2.26 52.44 -23.19
C LEU A 35 -3.30 51.59 -22.45
N ALA A 36 -4.14 52.20 -21.63
CA ALA A 36 -5.20 51.53 -20.91
C ALA A 36 -6.29 51.01 -21.86
N THR A 37 -6.63 51.80 -22.89
CA THR A 37 -7.56 51.38 -23.93
C THR A 37 -7.01 50.22 -24.75
N ILE A 38 -5.74 50.27 -25.17
CA ILE A 38 -5.04 49.21 -25.92
C ILE A 38 -4.97 47.92 -25.09
N ALA A 39 -4.59 48.04 -23.81
CA ALA A 39 -4.43 46.91 -22.92
C ALA A 39 -5.74 46.35 -22.35
N GLY A 40 -6.88 46.99 -22.58
CA GLY A 40 -8.17 46.58 -22.03
C GLY A 40 -8.27 46.64 -20.50
N VAL A 41 -7.50 47.51 -19.85
CA VAL A 41 -7.45 47.65 -18.38
C VAL A 41 -7.75 49.07 -17.93
N HIS A 42 -8.01 49.26 -16.64
CA HIS A 42 -8.25 50.59 -16.10
C HIS A 42 -6.98 51.44 -16.08
N VAL A 43 -7.08 52.74 -16.35
CA VAL A 43 -5.95 53.68 -16.43
C VAL A 43 -5.06 53.68 -15.19
N ARG A 44 -5.63 53.60 -13.98
CA ARG A 44 -4.88 53.48 -12.72
C ARG A 44 -4.00 52.22 -12.67
N THR A 45 -4.40 51.13 -13.34
CA THR A 45 -3.59 49.91 -13.45
C THR A 45 -2.33 50.16 -14.24
N VAL A 46 -2.47 50.83 -15.40
CA VAL A 46 -1.34 51.23 -16.25
C VAL A 46 -0.42 52.19 -15.51
N GLU A 47 -0.96 53.21 -14.86
CA GLU A 47 -0.16 54.16 -14.06
C GLU A 47 0.63 53.45 -12.94
N GLY A 48 -0.02 52.47 -12.28
CA GLY A 48 0.65 51.63 -11.28
C GLY A 48 1.81 50.82 -11.86
N TRP A 49 1.64 50.24 -13.06
CA TRP A 49 2.71 49.54 -13.76
C TRP A 49 3.84 50.45 -14.18
N LEU A 50 3.53 51.62 -14.77
CA LEU A 50 4.52 52.62 -15.17
C LEU A 50 5.31 53.14 -13.97
N ARG A 51 4.65 53.41 -12.84
CA ARG A 51 5.30 53.84 -11.59
C ARG A 51 6.26 52.79 -11.07
N LYS A 52 5.83 51.50 -11.03
CA LYS A 52 6.69 50.37 -10.59
C LYS A 52 7.88 50.17 -11.51
N ALA A 53 7.66 50.24 -12.84
CA ALA A 53 8.73 50.11 -13.80
C ALA A 53 9.79 51.24 -13.70
N ARG A 54 9.36 52.49 -13.44
CA ARG A 54 10.28 53.62 -13.19
C ARG A 54 11.09 53.45 -11.90
N ALA A 55 10.44 52.96 -10.83
CA ALA A 55 11.08 52.84 -9.51
C ALA A 55 12.09 51.67 -9.42
N ALA A 56 11.84 50.56 -10.09
CA ALA A 56 12.61 49.33 -9.88
C ALA A 56 12.90 48.54 -11.17
N GLY A 57 12.74 49.17 -12.35
CA GLY A 57 12.94 48.54 -13.66
C GLY A 57 11.81 47.60 -14.09
N ALA A 58 11.84 47.22 -15.38
CA ALA A 58 10.80 46.37 -15.98
C ALA A 58 10.69 45.00 -15.33
N GLY A 59 11.75 44.44 -14.75
CA GLY A 59 11.76 43.17 -14.01
C GLY A 59 10.90 43.20 -12.75
N SER A 60 10.59 44.33 -12.17
CA SER A 60 9.72 44.49 -11.00
C SER A 60 8.24 44.20 -11.28
N LEU A 61 7.88 44.09 -12.55
CA LEU A 61 6.50 43.81 -12.99
C LEU A 61 6.16 42.32 -13.06
N VAL A 62 7.15 41.45 -12.92
CA VAL A 62 6.89 39.99 -12.85
C VAL A 62 5.97 39.69 -11.69
N GLU A 63 4.91 38.97 -11.97
CA GLU A 63 3.92 38.62 -10.96
C GLU A 63 4.54 37.68 -9.93
N LYS A 64 4.63 38.13 -8.69
CA LYS A 64 5.05 37.26 -7.59
C LYS A 64 3.93 36.27 -7.25
N THR A 65 4.29 35.04 -7.00
CA THR A 65 3.34 34.02 -6.52
C THR A 65 2.56 34.55 -5.33
N ARG A 66 1.24 34.61 -5.47
CA ARG A 66 0.35 35.06 -4.38
C ARG A 66 0.29 34.02 -3.27
N GLY A 67 0.21 34.51 -2.04
CA GLY A 67 0.08 33.65 -0.86
C GLY A 67 1.38 33.50 -0.09
N ARG A 68 1.29 32.67 0.94
CA ARG A 68 2.42 32.40 1.84
C ARG A 68 3.46 31.54 1.13
N GLN A 69 4.71 31.92 1.19
CA GLN A 69 5.78 31.11 0.58
C GLN A 69 5.89 29.74 1.26
N PRO A 70 6.12 28.67 0.49
CA PRO A 70 6.34 27.33 1.06
C PRO A 70 7.48 27.37 2.09
N GLY A 71 7.21 26.84 3.27
CA GLY A 71 8.19 26.79 4.37
C GLY A 71 8.16 27.96 5.35
N MET A 72 7.50 29.08 5.06
CA MET A 72 7.30 30.13 6.07
C MET A 72 6.45 29.62 7.25
N CYS A 73 6.89 29.96 8.48
CA CYS A 73 6.25 29.57 9.75
C CYS A 73 6.16 28.05 9.95
N ARG A 74 7.15 27.30 9.54
CA ARG A 74 7.31 25.92 10.00
C ARG A 74 7.51 25.92 11.51
N LYS A 75 6.81 25.04 12.22
CA LYS A 75 6.97 24.87 13.67
C LYS A 75 8.24 24.06 14.04
N MET A 76 8.82 23.36 13.09
CA MET A 76 10.08 22.62 13.24
C MET A 76 11.16 23.15 12.29
N THR A 77 12.40 23.11 12.74
CA THR A 77 13.58 23.38 11.92
C THR A 77 13.88 22.20 10.99
N MET A 78 14.67 22.44 9.94
CA MET A 78 15.13 21.37 9.05
C MET A 78 15.90 20.27 9.80
N ALA A 79 16.74 20.64 10.76
CA ALA A 79 17.49 19.67 11.57
C ALA A 79 16.58 18.77 12.40
N GLN A 80 15.53 19.35 13.02
CA GLN A 80 14.52 18.58 13.74
C GLN A 80 13.74 17.64 12.81
N GLU A 81 13.37 18.10 11.61
CA GLU A 81 12.69 17.26 10.63
C GLU A 81 13.57 16.06 10.20
N VAL A 82 14.86 16.29 9.94
CA VAL A 82 15.82 15.23 9.59
C VAL A 82 15.95 14.22 10.73
N TRP A 83 16.11 14.70 11.96
CA TRP A 83 16.24 13.85 13.14
C TRP A 83 15.01 12.95 13.34
N ILE A 84 13.78 13.49 13.23
CA ILE A 84 12.53 12.71 13.34
C ILE A 84 12.46 11.63 12.25
N ARG A 85 12.79 11.97 11.02
CA ARG A 85 12.77 11.02 9.90
C ARG A 85 13.74 9.86 10.14
N GLN A 86 14.94 10.14 10.61
CA GLN A 86 15.90 9.09 10.97
C GLN A 86 15.39 8.16 12.05
N ARG A 87 14.67 8.69 13.07
CA ARG A 87 14.09 7.88 14.14
C ARG A 87 12.92 7.02 13.65
N ILE A 88 12.04 7.57 12.80
CA ILE A 88 10.93 6.79 12.23
C ILE A 88 11.44 5.60 11.41
N VAL A 89 12.57 5.74 10.71
CA VAL A 89 13.13 4.65 9.88
C VAL A 89 13.99 3.68 10.72
N GLY A 90 14.74 4.18 11.69
CA GLY A 90 15.76 3.41 12.39
C GLY A 90 15.33 2.75 13.69
N ALA A 91 14.14 3.06 14.23
CA ALA A 91 13.71 2.54 15.51
C ALA A 91 12.19 2.39 15.61
N LEU A 92 11.72 1.54 16.51
CA LEU A 92 10.30 1.48 16.89
C LEU A 92 10.02 2.48 18.01
N PRO A 93 8.75 2.97 18.16
CA PRO A 93 8.39 3.88 19.24
C PRO A 93 8.73 3.34 20.65
N ALA A 94 8.52 2.04 20.88
CA ALA A 94 8.84 1.38 22.16
C ALA A 94 10.32 1.48 22.53
N GLN A 95 11.23 1.43 21.54
CA GLN A 95 12.68 1.60 21.75
C GLN A 95 13.06 3.03 22.19
N MET A 96 12.12 3.97 22.00
CA MET A 96 12.26 5.36 22.44
C MET A 96 11.39 5.68 23.67
N SER A 97 11.04 4.66 24.44
CA SER A 97 10.23 4.76 25.66
C SER A 97 8.84 5.39 25.43
N LEU A 98 8.29 5.23 24.22
CA LEU A 98 6.94 5.69 23.90
C LEU A 98 5.96 4.50 23.94
N PRO A 99 4.73 4.69 24.50
CA PRO A 99 3.74 3.62 24.66
C PRO A 99 2.98 3.32 23.35
N PHE A 100 3.70 3.13 22.25
CA PHE A 100 3.13 2.84 20.94
C PHE A 100 3.89 1.72 20.26
N ALA A 101 3.17 0.78 19.63
CA ALA A 101 3.78 -0.30 18.86
C ALA A 101 4.31 0.16 17.49
N LEU A 102 3.67 1.16 16.87
CA LEU A 102 3.98 1.66 15.53
C LEU A 102 4.01 3.18 15.49
N TRP A 103 4.71 3.73 14.50
CA TRP A 103 4.73 5.16 14.23
C TRP A 103 3.41 5.66 13.67
N THR A 104 2.44 5.90 14.55
CA THR A 104 1.21 6.63 14.24
C THR A 104 1.46 8.13 14.32
N ARG A 105 0.53 8.96 13.80
CA ARG A 105 0.62 10.42 13.99
C ARG A 105 0.73 10.82 15.45
N ARG A 106 -0.02 10.12 16.34
CA ARG A 106 0.04 10.36 17.80
C ARG A 106 1.41 9.99 18.39
N ALA A 107 2.00 8.87 17.95
CA ALA A 107 3.35 8.49 18.40
C ALA A 107 4.40 9.53 17.97
N ILE A 108 4.34 10.01 16.74
CA ILE A 108 5.24 11.04 16.21
C ILE A 108 5.02 12.37 16.93
N GLN A 109 3.77 12.73 17.23
CA GLN A 109 3.43 13.92 18.02
C GLN A 109 4.04 13.86 19.41
N ALA A 110 3.92 12.71 20.09
CA ALA A 110 4.53 12.47 21.40
C ALA A 110 6.04 12.57 21.34
N LEU A 111 6.69 11.99 20.32
CA LEU A 111 8.15 12.07 20.12
C LEU A 111 8.59 13.53 19.96
N ILE A 112 7.93 14.29 19.09
CA ILE A 112 8.26 15.70 18.83
C ILE A 112 8.13 16.53 20.12
N LYS A 113 7.05 16.31 20.88
CA LYS A 113 6.83 16.99 22.15
C LYS A 113 7.89 16.62 23.18
N ALA A 114 8.19 15.34 23.34
CA ALA A 114 9.20 14.87 24.30
C ALA A 114 10.60 15.37 23.97
N GLN A 115 11.00 15.36 22.69
CA GLN A 115 12.37 15.69 22.29
C GLN A 115 12.61 17.18 22.11
N PHE A 116 11.63 17.93 21.64
CA PHE A 116 11.83 19.34 21.23
C PHE A 116 10.89 20.32 21.94
N GLY A 117 9.97 19.84 22.78
CA GLY A 117 8.94 20.69 23.43
C GLY A 117 7.95 21.32 22.45
N VAL A 118 7.94 20.88 21.18
CA VAL A 118 7.09 21.46 20.13
C VAL A 118 5.74 20.74 20.09
N GLU A 119 4.66 21.50 20.29
CA GLU A 119 3.30 20.96 20.16
C GLU A 119 2.78 21.13 18.74
N LEU A 120 2.45 20.00 18.11
CA LEU A 120 1.85 19.93 16.78
C LEU A 120 0.46 19.32 16.89
N SER A 121 -0.48 19.76 16.05
CA SER A 121 -1.76 19.06 15.89
C SER A 121 -1.58 17.79 15.03
N ASP A 122 -2.46 16.79 15.20
CA ASP A 122 -2.47 15.56 14.38
C ASP A 122 -2.49 15.86 12.86
N ARG A 123 -3.31 16.85 12.46
CA ARG A 123 -3.39 17.31 11.09
C ARG A 123 -2.05 17.89 10.58
N LEU A 124 -1.32 18.60 11.43
CA LEU A 124 -0.02 19.18 11.04
C LEU A 124 1.05 18.10 10.94
N VAL A 125 1.06 17.12 11.85
CA VAL A 125 1.94 15.93 11.73
C VAL A 125 1.67 15.21 10.41
N GLY A 126 0.40 15.01 10.03
CA GLY A 126 0.03 14.44 8.73
C GLY A 126 0.58 15.23 7.53
N LYS A 127 0.59 16.57 7.60
CA LYS A 127 1.19 17.42 6.55
C LYS A 127 2.72 17.26 6.47
N TYR A 128 3.39 17.10 7.61
CA TYR A 128 4.83 16.82 7.63
C TYR A 128 5.13 15.45 7.01
N LEU A 129 4.39 14.40 7.41
CA LEU A 129 4.54 13.07 6.86
C LEU A 129 4.35 13.04 5.33
N ALA A 130 3.27 13.64 4.82
CA ALA A 130 3.03 13.74 3.38
C ALA A 130 4.18 14.48 2.65
N ARG A 131 4.71 15.56 3.22
CA ARG A 131 5.86 16.29 2.65
C ARG A 131 7.12 15.44 2.62
N TRP A 132 7.33 14.58 3.61
CA TRP A 132 8.46 13.66 3.67
C TRP A 132 8.29 12.41 2.80
N GLY A 133 7.14 12.26 2.13
CA GLY A 133 6.84 11.07 1.31
C GLY A 133 6.42 9.83 2.10
N TYR A 134 5.94 10.02 3.35
CA TYR A 134 5.47 8.92 4.19
C TYR A 134 3.96 8.73 3.99
N THR A 135 3.55 7.49 3.79
CA THR A 135 2.16 7.07 3.67
C THR A 135 1.80 6.09 4.80
N ALA A 136 0.53 6.03 5.14
CA ALA A 136 0.05 5.03 6.09
C ALA A 136 0.13 3.64 5.43
N GLN A 137 0.86 2.72 6.06
CA GLN A 137 1.04 1.35 5.61
C GLN A 137 0.41 0.38 6.59
N ARG A 138 -0.17 -0.72 6.09
CA ARG A 138 -0.57 -1.84 6.93
C ARG A 138 0.69 -2.61 7.32
N PRO A 139 0.93 -2.86 8.62
CA PRO A 139 2.12 -3.60 9.04
C PRO A 139 2.06 -5.04 8.54
N VAL A 140 3.16 -5.53 8.01
CA VAL A 140 3.35 -6.96 7.77
C VAL A 140 3.65 -7.62 9.11
N LYS A 141 2.89 -8.66 9.44
CA LYS A 141 3.14 -9.48 10.63
C LYS A 141 4.25 -10.47 10.30
N ARG A 142 5.28 -10.50 11.13
CA ARG A 142 6.34 -11.51 11.06
C ARG A 142 6.44 -12.19 12.40
N ALA A 143 6.50 -13.53 12.41
CA ALA A 143 6.70 -14.27 13.63
C ALA A 143 8.08 -13.95 14.23
N LEU A 144 8.15 -13.83 15.54
CA LEU A 144 9.43 -13.61 16.24
C LEU A 144 10.36 -14.82 16.09
N GLU A 145 9.78 -16.00 15.93
CA GLU A 145 10.46 -17.29 15.76
C GLU A 145 10.98 -17.51 14.34
N GLN A 146 10.62 -16.64 13.39
CA GLN A 146 11.13 -16.74 12.02
C GLN A 146 12.63 -16.47 11.98
N CYS A 147 13.38 -17.40 11.38
CA CYS A 147 14.82 -17.27 11.17
C CYS A 147 15.09 -16.82 9.73
N PRO A 148 15.46 -15.55 9.50
CA PRO A 148 15.70 -15.01 8.15
C PRO A 148 16.76 -15.79 7.36
N GLU A 149 17.78 -16.31 8.04
CA GLU A 149 18.86 -17.09 7.40
C GLU A 149 18.33 -18.41 6.85
N ARG A 150 17.39 -19.08 7.55
CA ARG A 150 16.75 -20.31 7.06
C ARG A 150 15.88 -20.02 5.84
N VAL A 151 15.13 -18.92 5.86
CA VAL A 151 14.31 -18.50 4.72
C VAL A 151 15.20 -18.20 3.50
N GLN A 152 16.29 -17.43 3.70
CA GLN A 152 17.22 -17.10 2.62
C GLN A 152 17.94 -18.34 2.06
N ARG A 153 18.34 -19.29 2.91
CA ARG A 153 18.94 -20.54 2.49
C ARG A 153 17.94 -21.37 1.68
N TRP A 154 16.71 -21.47 2.14
CA TRP A 154 15.67 -22.20 1.44
C TRP A 154 15.42 -21.63 0.04
N LEU A 155 15.32 -20.31 -0.10
CA LEU A 155 15.11 -19.65 -1.38
C LEU A 155 16.31 -19.77 -2.33
N ARG A 156 17.53 -19.76 -1.80
CA ARG A 156 18.76 -19.76 -2.63
C ARG A 156 19.27 -21.17 -2.95
N GLU A 157 19.02 -22.14 -2.10
CA GLU A 157 19.61 -23.48 -2.20
C GLU A 157 18.52 -24.56 -2.34
N THR A 158 17.59 -24.64 -1.37
CA THR A 158 16.64 -25.77 -1.29
C THR A 158 15.63 -25.74 -2.42
N TYR A 159 14.93 -24.60 -2.62
CA TYR A 159 13.94 -24.50 -3.69
C TYR A 159 14.54 -24.65 -5.10
N PRO A 160 15.67 -24.03 -5.44
CA PRO A 160 16.33 -24.28 -6.73
C PRO A 160 16.71 -25.75 -6.95
N ALA A 161 17.14 -26.46 -5.91
CA ALA A 161 17.42 -27.90 -5.99
C ALA A 161 16.13 -28.73 -6.25
N ILE A 162 15.03 -28.40 -5.56
CA ILE A 162 13.71 -29.01 -5.81
C ILE A 162 13.28 -28.75 -7.26
N ALA A 163 13.40 -27.52 -7.73
CA ALA A 163 13.01 -27.13 -9.09
C ALA A 163 13.86 -27.85 -10.17
N ALA A 164 15.16 -27.98 -9.94
CA ALA A 164 16.06 -28.71 -10.83
C ALA A 164 15.71 -30.19 -10.90
N ARG A 165 15.42 -30.82 -9.73
CA ARG A 165 14.97 -32.20 -9.66
C ARG A 165 13.62 -32.39 -10.34
N ALA A 166 12.65 -31.53 -10.08
CA ALA A 166 11.34 -31.57 -10.71
C ALA A 166 11.45 -31.54 -12.24
N LYS A 167 12.32 -30.67 -12.77
CA LYS A 167 12.58 -30.60 -14.20
C LYS A 167 13.23 -31.88 -14.74
N ALA A 168 14.18 -32.48 -14.02
CA ALA A 168 14.86 -33.70 -14.41
C ALA A 168 13.95 -34.92 -14.39
N GLU A 169 13.06 -35.01 -13.40
CA GLU A 169 12.12 -36.11 -13.20
C GLU A 169 10.77 -35.90 -13.94
N GLY A 170 10.59 -34.77 -14.62
CA GLY A 170 9.31 -34.42 -15.26
C GLY A 170 8.17 -34.19 -14.25
N ALA A 171 8.50 -33.87 -13.01
CA ALA A 171 7.52 -33.67 -11.92
C ALA A 171 6.91 -32.25 -11.97
N ALA A 172 5.66 -32.13 -11.54
CA ALA A 172 4.98 -30.86 -11.34
C ALA A 172 5.16 -30.40 -9.89
N ILE A 173 5.53 -29.13 -9.69
CA ILE A 173 5.64 -28.55 -8.36
C ILE A 173 4.29 -27.93 -7.98
N TYR A 174 3.74 -28.38 -6.88
CA TYR A 174 2.54 -27.86 -6.24
C TYR A 174 2.90 -27.20 -4.91
N TRP A 175 2.18 -26.14 -4.59
CA TRP A 175 2.25 -25.46 -3.29
C TRP A 175 0.89 -25.60 -2.64
N ALA A 176 0.85 -26.13 -1.43
CA ALA A 176 -0.41 -26.33 -0.74
C ALA A 176 -0.48 -25.56 0.57
N ASP A 177 -1.70 -25.18 0.93
CA ASP A 177 -2.04 -24.50 2.16
C ASP A 177 -3.47 -24.84 2.60
N GLU A 178 -3.76 -24.64 3.87
CA GLU A 178 -5.09 -24.78 4.40
C GLU A 178 -5.67 -23.43 4.79
N THR A 179 -6.92 -23.23 4.43
CA THR A 179 -7.65 -22.05 4.82
C THR A 179 -8.96 -22.40 5.50
N ALA A 180 -9.27 -21.71 6.59
CA ALA A 180 -10.57 -21.80 7.23
C ALA A 180 -11.43 -20.58 6.88
N VAL A 181 -12.65 -20.84 6.47
CA VAL A 181 -13.67 -19.83 6.23
C VAL A 181 -14.69 -19.93 7.36
N LYS A 182 -14.90 -18.83 8.05
CA LYS A 182 -16.00 -18.67 9.00
C LYS A 182 -17.08 -17.86 8.29
N GLU A 183 -18.33 -18.21 8.46
CA GLU A 183 -19.49 -17.44 7.96
C GLU A 183 -19.51 -16.01 8.52
N ASP A 184 -18.93 -15.79 9.69
CA ASP A 184 -18.67 -14.52 10.35
C ASP A 184 -17.48 -13.75 9.73
N ALA A 185 -17.11 -14.03 8.49
CA ALA A 185 -16.00 -13.35 7.83
C ALA A 185 -16.18 -11.84 7.86
N HIS A 186 -15.09 -11.12 8.13
CA HIS A 186 -15.05 -9.66 8.25
C HIS A 186 -15.66 -8.98 7.03
N TRP A 187 -16.89 -8.51 7.17
CA TRP A 187 -17.60 -7.77 6.14
C TRP A 187 -16.91 -6.45 5.81
N ILE A 188 -16.97 -6.04 4.57
CA ILE A 188 -16.54 -4.71 4.16
C ILE A 188 -17.48 -3.65 4.76
N ARG A 189 -16.96 -2.44 4.97
CA ARG A 189 -17.78 -1.34 5.46
C ARG A 189 -18.77 -0.89 4.40
N GLY A 190 -20.08 -0.97 4.70
CA GLY A 190 -21.14 -0.39 3.91
C GLY A 190 -21.37 1.08 4.24
N PHE A 191 -21.98 1.82 3.31
CA PHE A 191 -22.41 3.19 3.55
C PHE A 191 -23.82 3.20 4.10
N ALA A 192 -24.04 4.03 5.13
CA ALA A 192 -25.35 4.32 5.70
C ALA A 192 -25.40 5.80 6.12
N PRO A 193 -26.59 6.40 6.35
CA PRO A 193 -26.69 7.74 6.91
C PRO A 193 -25.92 7.88 8.20
N ALA A 194 -25.31 9.04 8.43
CA ALA A 194 -24.54 9.31 9.64
C ALA A 194 -25.40 9.04 10.89
N GLY A 195 -24.84 8.28 11.83
CA GLY A 195 -25.54 7.87 13.06
C GLY A 195 -26.46 6.64 12.91
N ARG A 196 -26.54 6.04 11.73
CA ARG A 196 -27.25 4.77 11.50
C ARG A 196 -26.27 3.70 11.05
N THR A 197 -26.08 2.68 11.85
CA THR A 197 -25.27 1.52 11.47
C THR A 197 -26.12 0.57 10.62
N PRO A 198 -25.64 0.13 9.43
CA PRO A 198 -26.35 -0.88 8.67
C PRO A 198 -26.38 -2.20 9.46
N VAL A 199 -27.52 -2.87 9.41
CA VAL A 199 -27.74 -4.17 10.05
C VAL A 199 -27.67 -5.22 8.93
N LEU A 200 -26.92 -6.28 9.16
CA LEU A 200 -26.86 -7.46 8.31
C LEU A 200 -27.43 -8.62 9.13
N GLU A 201 -28.53 -9.19 8.67
CA GLU A 201 -29.10 -10.38 9.31
C GLU A 201 -28.33 -11.61 8.85
N MET A 202 -27.94 -12.46 9.81
CA MET A 202 -27.13 -13.63 9.55
C MET A 202 -27.60 -14.80 10.42
N PRO A 203 -27.40 -16.07 9.98
CA PRO A 203 -27.72 -17.25 10.78
C PRO A 203 -26.97 -17.24 12.11
N ALA A 204 -27.62 -17.63 13.18
CA ALA A 204 -27.00 -17.72 14.51
C ALA A 204 -26.05 -18.92 14.64
N ARG A 205 -26.11 -19.89 13.74
CA ARG A 205 -25.22 -21.05 13.73
C ARG A 205 -24.09 -20.81 12.73
N TRP A 206 -22.88 -20.95 13.22
CA TRP A 206 -21.65 -20.72 12.46
C TRP A 206 -21.12 -22.05 11.94
N GLY A 207 -21.22 -22.28 10.64
CA GLY A 207 -20.48 -23.34 9.98
C GLY A 207 -18.99 -22.99 9.95
N LYS A 208 -18.13 -23.98 10.17
CA LYS A 208 -16.70 -23.88 9.92
C LYS A 208 -16.38 -24.75 8.72
N LEU A 209 -16.15 -24.10 7.59
CA LEU A 209 -15.63 -24.73 6.40
C LEU A 209 -14.11 -24.54 6.36
N SER A 210 -13.40 -25.59 6.02
CA SER A 210 -11.99 -25.54 5.73
C SER A 210 -11.77 -25.94 4.27
N MET A 211 -10.80 -25.33 3.62
CA MET A 211 -10.39 -25.68 2.27
C MET A 211 -8.91 -26.06 2.33
N ILE A 212 -8.55 -27.16 1.69
CA ILE A 212 -7.18 -27.47 1.35
C ILE A 212 -7.04 -27.16 -0.14
N SER A 213 -6.04 -26.42 -0.52
CA SER A 213 -5.75 -26.11 -1.91
C SER A 213 -4.30 -26.41 -2.25
N ALA A 214 -4.04 -26.68 -3.51
CA ALA A 214 -2.71 -26.79 -4.05
C ALA A 214 -2.66 -26.10 -5.42
N ILE A 215 -1.66 -25.25 -5.63
CA ILE A 215 -1.48 -24.48 -6.86
C ILE A 215 -0.13 -24.82 -7.50
N THR A 216 -0.11 -25.00 -8.82
CA THR A 216 1.14 -25.15 -9.56
C THR A 216 1.76 -23.80 -9.92
N ASN A 217 3.05 -23.78 -10.26
CA ASN A 217 3.71 -22.60 -10.83
C ASN A 217 3.09 -22.11 -12.16
N ARG A 218 2.19 -22.90 -12.76
CA ARG A 218 1.46 -22.57 -14.00
C ARG A 218 0.05 -22.05 -13.73
N GLY A 219 -0.40 -22.04 -12.46
CA GLY A 219 -1.72 -21.60 -12.06
C GLY A 219 -2.80 -22.68 -12.12
N GLU A 220 -2.45 -23.95 -12.29
CA GLU A 220 -3.38 -25.08 -12.15
C GLU A 220 -3.69 -25.25 -10.66
N ILE A 221 -4.96 -25.43 -10.31
CA ILE A 221 -5.43 -25.48 -8.93
C ILE A 221 -6.17 -26.81 -8.71
N SER A 222 -5.84 -27.51 -7.64
CA SER A 222 -6.64 -28.60 -7.06
C SER A 222 -7.08 -28.17 -5.67
N PHE A 223 -8.33 -28.41 -5.29
CA PHE A 223 -8.84 -28.03 -3.97
C PHE A 223 -9.90 -28.99 -3.46
N GLN A 224 -10.04 -29.06 -2.15
CA GLN A 224 -11.08 -29.82 -1.45
C GLN A 224 -11.68 -29.01 -0.32
N ILE A 225 -13.00 -28.94 -0.27
CA ILE A 225 -13.74 -28.30 0.83
C ILE A 225 -14.11 -29.36 1.85
N VAL A 226 -13.86 -29.05 3.12
CA VAL A 226 -14.04 -29.98 4.22
C VAL A 226 -14.81 -29.28 5.35
N GLU A 227 -15.85 -29.93 5.86
CA GLU A 227 -16.52 -29.45 7.07
C GLU A 227 -15.65 -29.68 8.31
N GLY A 228 -15.50 -28.64 9.11
CA GLY A 228 -14.75 -28.69 10.35
C GLY A 228 -13.26 -28.45 10.19
N THR A 229 -12.44 -29.17 10.98
CA THR A 229 -10.98 -28.96 11.04
C THR A 229 -10.26 -30.01 10.20
N ILE A 230 -9.21 -29.59 9.52
CA ILE A 230 -8.33 -30.48 8.78
C ILE A 230 -7.45 -31.25 9.77
N ASN A 231 -7.44 -32.57 9.61
CA ASN A 231 -6.60 -33.52 10.32
C ASN A 231 -5.76 -34.34 9.32
N ALA A 232 -4.95 -35.24 9.79
CA ALA A 232 -4.02 -35.99 8.95
C ALA A 232 -4.74 -36.93 7.97
N GLU A 233 -5.87 -37.50 8.37
CA GLU A 233 -6.70 -38.37 7.51
C GLU A 233 -7.26 -37.57 6.33
N ARG A 234 -7.86 -36.41 6.60
CA ARG A 234 -8.40 -35.53 5.56
C ARG A 234 -7.31 -34.93 4.63
N PHE A 235 -6.13 -34.72 5.18
CA PHE A 235 -5.00 -34.33 4.36
C PHE A 235 -4.59 -35.48 3.41
N ILE A 236 -4.60 -36.74 3.88
CA ILE A 236 -4.34 -37.90 3.02
C ILE A 236 -5.43 -38.05 1.96
N GLU A 237 -6.70 -37.83 2.28
CA GLU A 237 -7.80 -37.84 1.30
C GLU A 237 -7.55 -36.80 0.20
N PHE A 238 -7.13 -35.58 0.58
CA PHE A 238 -6.76 -34.55 -0.39
C PHE A 238 -5.56 -34.95 -1.25
N LEU A 239 -4.51 -35.53 -0.66
CA LEU A 239 -3.35 -36.01 -1.41
C LEU A 239 -3.73 -37.11 -2.41
N ALA A 240 -4.62 -38.00 -2.05
CA ALA A 240 -5.13 -39.04 -2.94
C ALA A 240 -5.89 -38.42 -4.11
N HIS A 241 -6.78 -37.46 -3.85
CA HIS A 241 -7.51 -36.72 -4.86
C HIS A 241 -6.55 -35.94 -5.80
N LEU A 242 -5.55 -35.26 -5.25
CA LEU A 242 -4.53 -34.55 -6.04
C LEU A 242 -3.79 -35.51 -7.00
N LEU A 243 -3.52 -36.74 -6.56
CA LEU A 243 -2.85 -37.74 -7.40
C LEU A 243 -3.74 -38.34 -8.49
N GLU A 244 -5.07 -38.34 -8.30
CA GLU A 244 -6.01 -38.76 -9.35
C GLU A 244 -6.02 -37.79 -10.52
N ASP A 245 -5.90 -36.49 -10.25
CA ASP A 245 -5.89 -35.43 -11.25
C ASP A 245 -4.49 -35.20 -11.87
N ALA A 246 -3.42 -35.59 -11.17
CA ALA A 246 -2.06 -35.31 -11.59
C ALA A 246 -1.62 -36.18 -12.79
N THR A 247 -1.17 -35.54 -13.85
CA THR A 247 -0.63 -36.22 -15.06
C THR A 247 0.86 -36.50 -14.97
N ALA A 248 1.54 -36.02 -13.92
CA ALA A 248 2.97 -36.17 -13.70
C ALA A 248 3.24 -36.40 -12.20
N LYS A 249 4.46 -36.81 -11.86
CA LYS A 249 4.89 -36.89 -10.46
C LYS A 249 4.70 -35.56 -9.76
N VAL A 250 4.18 -35.57 -8.56
CA VAL A 250 3.87 -34.39 -7.72
C VAL A 250 5.00 -34.12 -6.76
N PHE A 251 5.60 -32.95 -6.84
CA PHE A 251 6.46 -32.39 -5.80
C PHE A 251 5.62 -31.38 -5.02
N LEU A 252 5.16 -31.78 -3.84
CA LEU A 252 4.26 -30.96 -3.03
C LEU A 252 5.02 -30.22 -1.95
N ILE A 253 4.99 -28.90 -2.00
CA ILE A 253 5.59 -28.01 -0.99
C ILE A 253 4.47 -27.57 -0.04
N VAL A 254 4.63 -27.88 1.26
CA VAL A 254 3.69 -27.58 2.32
C VAL A 254 4.35 -26.80 3.45
N ASP A 255 3.58 -26.17 4.30
CA ASP A 255 4.09 -25.55 5.51
C ASP A 255 4.49 -26.58 6.59
N ASN A 256 4.92 -26.11 7.75
CA ASN A 256 5.34 -26.95 8.86
C ASN A 256 4.23 -27.27 9.86
N LEU A 257 2.96 -27.35 9.45
CA LEU A 257 1.91 -27.81 10.33
C LEU A 257 2.16 -29.26 10.81
N ARG A 258 1.80 -29.54 12.05
CA ARG A 258 1.98 -30.87 12.64
C ARG A 258 1.26 -31.97 11.86
N VAL A 259 0.18 -31.62 11.19
CA VAL A 259 -0.60 -32.53 10.34
C VAL A 259 0.26 -33.09 9.21
N HIS A 260 1.05 -32.27 8.54
CA HIS A 260 1.92 -32.67 7.42
C HIS A 260 3.07 -33.58 7.86
N HIS A 261 3.49 -33.47 9.11
CA HIS A 261 4.55 -34.31 9.71
C HIS A 261 4.00 -35.55 10.42
N ALA A 262 2.67 -35.79 10.39
CA ALA A 262 2.08 -36.93 11.05
C ALA A 262 2.64 -38.23 10.50
N LYS A 263 2.81 -39.24 11.40
CA LYS A 263 3.35 -40.53 11.02
C LYS A 263 2.50 -41.18 9.92
N ILE A 264 1.18 -41.12 10.04
CA ILE A 264 0.26 -41.72 9.07
C ILE A 264 0.40 -41.09 7.66
N VAL A 265 0.70 -39.80 7.56
CA VAL A 265 0.95 -39.11 6.28
C VAL A 265 2.24 -39.62 5.67
N ARG A 266 3.31 -39.76 6.45
CA ARG A 266 4.59 -40.28 5.98
C ARG A 266 4.48 -41.73 5.55
N ASP A 267 3.81 -42.57 6.38
CA ASP A 267 3.61 -44.00 6.11
C ASP A 267 2.75 -44.19 4.83
N TRP A 268 1.81 -43.27 4.58
CA TRP A 268 0.99 -43.28 3.37
C TRP A 268 1.81 -42.83 2.13
N ALA A 269 2.66 -41.81 2.25
CA ALA A 269 3.43 -41.27 1.14
C ALA A 269 4.64 -42.15 0.77
N GLU A 270 5.21 -42.91 1.71
CA GLU A 270 6.42 -43.72 1.51
C GLU A 270 6.32 -44.71 0.33
N PRO A 271 5.24 -45.51 0.18
CA PRO A 271 5.09 -46.42 -0.96
C PRO A 271 4.76 -45.70 -2.27
N LEU A 272 4.43 -44.41 -2.21
CA LEU A 272 4.03 -43.57 -3.37
C LEU A 272 5.11 -42.59 -3.82
N LYS A 273 6.37 -42.82 -3.44
CA LYS A 273 7.50 -41.91 -3.79
C LYS A 273 7.69 -41.67 -5.28
N ASP A 274 7.28 -42.63 -6.08
CA ASP A 274 7.32 -42.47 -7.55
C ASP A 274 6.23 -41.54 -8.07
N LYS A 275 5.16 -41.28 -7.26
CA LYS A 275 4.03 -40.42 -7.63
C LYS A 275 4.03 -39.09 -6.89
N ILE A 276 4.42 -39.07 -5.62
CA ILE A 276 4.41 -37.87 -4.78
C ILE A 276 5.62 -37.82 -3.84
N GLU A 277 6.17 -36.61 -3.69
CA GLU A 277 7.21 -36.31 -2.70
C GLU A 277 6.85 -35.00 -1.98
N LEU A 278 6.91 -35.01 -0.64
CA LEU A 278 6.60 -33.88 0.20
C LEU A 278 7.85 -33.09 0.56
N PHE A 279 7.79 -31.78 0.40
CA PHE A 279 8.82 -30.82 0.78
C PHE A 279 8.22 -29.80 1.75
N TYR A 280 9.05 -29.28 2.65
CA TYR A 280 8.59 -28.39 3.71
C TYR A 280 9.19 -27.00 3.56
N LEU A 281 8.35 -25.98 3.75
CA LEU A 281 8.77 -24.59 3.87
C LEU A 281 9.62 -24.36 5.12
N PRO A 282 10.42 -23.31 5.18
CA PRO A 282 11.04 -22.89 6.43
C PRO A 282 9.95 -22.59 7.48
N PRO A 283 10.19 -22.90 8.76
CA PRO A 283 9.23 -22.57 9.80
C PRO A 283 8.91 -21.07 9.83
N TYR A 284 7.64 -20.75 10.05
CA TYR A 284 7.12 -19.39 10.18
C TYR A 284 7.39 -18.48 8.96
N ALA A 285 7.39 -19.03 7.75
CA ALA A 285 7.61 -18.30 6.51
C ALA A 285 6.41 -18.40 5.54
N PRO A 286 5.20 -18.03 5.94
CA PRO A 286 4.00 -18.13 5.10
C PRO A 286 4.14 -17.31 3.80
N GLU A 287 4.83 -16.16 3.86
CA GLU A 287 5.08 -15.31 2.69
C GLU A 287 5.84 -16.02 1.56
N SER A 288 6.41 -17.19 1.82
CA SER A 288 7.09 -18.01 0.81
C SER A 288 6.14 -18.98 0.11
N ASN A 289 4.86 -19.06 0.51
CA ASN A 289 3.85 -19.92 -0.09
C ASN A 289 2.95 -19.15 -1.07
N PRO A 290 3.02 -19.41 -2.38
CA PRO A 290 2.13 -18.76 -3.36
C PRO A 290 0.65 -19.05 -3.14
N ASP A 291 0.28 -20.16 -2.53
CA ASP A 291 -1.12 -20.53 -2.25
C ASP A 291 -1.79 -19.56 -1.25
N GLU A 292 -1.01 -18.85 -0.42
CA GLU A 292 -1.54 -17.77 0.43
C GLU A 292 -2.19 -16.63 -0.36
N TYR A 293 -1.72 -16.35 -1.58
CA TYR A 293 -2.36 -15.36 -2.47
C TYR A 293 -3.71 -15.85 -2.95
N LEU A 294 -3.82 -17.13 -3.34
CA LEU A 294 -5.09 -17.78 -3.69
C LEU A 294 -6.07 -17.72 -2.53
N ASN A 295 -5.63 -18.09 -1.34
CA ASN A 295 -6.41 -18.04 -0.11
C ASN A 295 -6.88 -16.61 0.24
N HIS A 296 -6.05 -15.61 -0.03
CA HIS A 296 -6.42 -14.20 0.17
C HIS A 296 -7.50 -13.75 -0.82
N ASP A 297 -7.35 -14.07 -2.10
CA ASP A 297 -8.32 -13.73 -3.15
C ASP A 297 -9.66 -14.42 -2.91
N PHE A 298 -9.63 -15.71 -2.55
CA PHE A 298 -10.82 -16.46 -2.18
C PHE A 298 -11.58 -15.80 -1.02
N LYS A 299 -10.88 -15.49 0.09
CA LYS A 299 -11.49 -14.78 1.23
C LYS A 299 -11.99 -13.39 0.88
N THR A 300 -11.35 -12.71 -0.05
CA THR A 300 -11.76 -11.38 -0.49
C THR A 300 -13.02 -11.46 -1.35
N SER A 301 -13.11 -12.43 -2.23
CA SER A 301 -14.29 -12.66 -3.08
C SER A 301 -15.52 -13.02 -2.24
N LEU A 302 -15.35 -13.92 -1.27
CA LEU A 302 -16.44 -14.28 -0.35
C LEU A 302 -17.01 -13.10 0.46
N ARG A 303 -16.20 -12.08 0.73
CA ARG A 303 -16.64 -10.86 1.44
C ARG A 303 -17.50 -9.92 0.61
N LEU A 304 -17.46 -10.08 -0.71
CA LEU A 304 -18.19 -9.22 -1.65
C LEU A 304 -19.56 -9.80 -2.04
N GLU A 305 -19.76 -11.09 -1.79
CA GLU A 305 -21.01 -11.76 -2.13
C GLU A 305 -22.06 -11.59 -1.02
N PRO A 306 -23.36 -11.51 -1.39
CA PRO A 306 -24.43 -11.52 -0.40
C PRO A 306 -24.42 -12.83 0.38
N ALA A 307 -24.83 -12.77 1.66
CA ALA A 307 -25.05 -13.98 2.44
C ALA A 307 -26.05 -14.87 1.67
N SER A 308 -25.68 -16.13 1.43
CA SER A 308 -26.60 -17.07 0.76
C SER A 308 -27.81 -17.34 1.67
N ASP A 309 -28.99 -17.09 1.15
CA ASP A 309 -30.23 -17.57 1.76
C ASP A 309 -30.26 -19.11 1.65
N ASN A 310 -30.03 -19.79 2.76
CA ASN A 310 -30.34 -21.23 2.92
C ASN A 310 -31.57 -21.40 3.78
#